data_cfdfb722c0b82f60908048ab3c060b7e
#
_entry.id   cfdfb722c0b82f60908048ab3c060b7e
#
_cell.length_a   1.000
_cell.length_b   1.000
_cell.length_c   1.000
_cell.angle_alpha   90.00
_cell.angle_beta   90.00
_cell.angle_gamma   90.00
#
_symmetry.space_group_name_H-M   'P 1'
#
loop_
_entity.id
_entity.type
_entity.pdbx_description
1 polymer ?
#
loop_
_entity_poly.entity_id
_entity_poly.type
_entity_poly.pdbx_seq_one_letter_code
_entity_poly.pdbx_strand_id
1 'polypeptide(L)'
;SSAASDVYKRQGFEVYIDSPLAVEATNIFHKSVEECFDEEARQLVQSGINPIQFPGLKVAVSSEESKMINFNQKSKVIISASGMCEAGRIRHHLKHNLWRTDSTILFVGYQVPGTLGYSLLNGVKKVKLFGEEIEVRASIVNLPGISGHADRDHLTAWIANFKKPPKKVFIVHGEETCLLYTSPS
;
A
#
# COMPACT_ATOMS: atom_id res chain seq x y z
N SER A 1 -4.18 13.94 -3.96
CA SER A 1 -5.34 13.23 -3.37
C SER A 1 -6.68 13.65 -3.97
N SER A 2 -6.88 14.91 -4.36
CA SER A 2 -8.11 15.39 -5.01
C SER A 2 -8.40 14.68 -6.33
N ALA A 3 -7.38 14.43 -7.15
CA ALA A 3 -7.53 13.75 -8.44
C ALA A 3 -8.05 12.30 -8.29
N ALA A 4 -7.60 11.56 -7.30
CA ALA A 4 -8.09 10.19 -7.05
C ALA A 4 -9.55 10.19 -6.59
N SER A 5 -9.95 11.15 -5.76
CA SER A 5 -11.33 11.34 -5.34
C SER A 5 -12.25 11.73 -6.51
N ASP A 6 -11.76 12.53 -7.47
CA ASP A 6 -12.52 12.94 -8.63
C ASP A 6 -12.67 11.81 -9.67
N VAL A 7 -11.64 11.00 -9.85
CA VAL A 7 -11.71 9.79 -10.70
C VAL A 7 -12.72 8.80 -10.12
N TYR A 8 -12.71 8.62 -8.80
CA TYR A 8 -13.65 7.76 -8.11
C TYR A 8 -15.11 8.21 -8.32
N LYS A 9 -15.39 9.50 -8.12
CA LYS A 9 -16.74 10.07 -8.30
C LYS A 9 -17.31 9.85 -9.71
N ARG A 10 -16.44 9.72 -10.71
CA ARG A 10 -16.83 9.56 -12.13
C ARG A 10 -17.06 8.11 -12.54
N GLN A 11 -16.52 7.11 -11.82
CA GLN A 11 -16.49 5.72 -12.32
C GLN A 11 -17.43 4.75 -11.60
N GLY A 12 -18.00 5.12 -10.45
CA GLY A 12 -19.05 4.33 -9.78
C GLY A 12 -18.64 2.93 -9.27
N PHE A 13 -17.33 2.66 -9.08
CA PHE A 13 -16.86 1.42 -8.51
C PHE A 13 -16.72 1.49 -6.98
N GLU A 14 -16.76 0.35 -6.33
CA GLU A 14 -16.63 0.22 -4.88
C GLU A 14 -15.15 0.11 -4.47
N VAL A 15 -14.78 0.73 -3.36
CA VAL A 15 -13.44 0.59 -2.75
C VAL A 15 -13.60 -0.07 -1.39
N TYR A 16 -12.88 -1.15 -1.17
CA TYR A 16 -12.88 -1.89 0.09
C TYR A 16 -11.55 -1.70 0.82
N ILE A 17 -11.60 -1.28 2.09
CA ILE A 17 -10.49 -1.41 3.02
C ILE A 17 -10.70 -2.73 3.76
N ASP A 18 -9.90 -3.73 3.42
CA ASP A 18 -9.93 -5.06 4.04
C ASP A 18 -8.68 -5.30 4.88
N SER A 19 -8.56 -4.48 5.91
CA SER A 19 -7.49 -4.56 6.92
C SER A 19 -7.98 -3.94 8.23
N PRO A 20 -8.17 -4.72 9.30
CA PRO A 20 -8.57 -4.20 10.60
C PRO A 20 -7.64 -3.09 11.10
N LEU A 21 -6.32 -3.27 10.93
CA LEU A 21 -5.33 -2.28 11.33
C LEU A 21 -5.45 -0.96 10.54
N ALA A 22 -5.75 -1.05 9.24
CA ALA A 22 -5.96 0.15 8.42
C ALA A 22 -7.21 0.91 8.84
N VAL A 23 -8.25 0.20 9.27
CA VAL A 23 -9.47 0.82 9.82
C VAL A 23 -9.16 1.59 11.11
N GLU A 24 -8.43 0.97 12.03
CA GLU A 24 -8.01 1.62 13.27
C GLU A 24 -7.15 2.86 12.99
N ALA A 25 -6.19 2.76 12.08
CA ALA A 25 -5.37 3.88 11.65
C ALA A 25 -6.23 5.02 11.07
N THR A 26 -7.20 4.71 10.20
CA THR A 26 -8.12 5.68 9.64
C THR A 26 -8.93 6.40 10.73
N ASN A 27 -9.38 5.68 11.74
CA ASN A 27 -10.09 6.27 12.88
C ASN A 27 -9.19 7.19 13.71
N ILE A 28 -7.91 6.86 13.87
CA ILE A 28 -6.92 7.72 14.55
C ILE A 28 -6.69 8.99 13.73
N PHE A 29 -6.47 8.88 12.42
CA PHE A 29 -6.33 10.04 11.53
C PHE A 29 -7.54 10.97 11.62
N HIS A 30 -8.74 10.41 11.69
CA HIS A 30 -9.96 11.21 11.86
C HIS A 30 -9.98 12.05 13.14
N LYS A 31 -9.44 11.49 14.23
CA LYS A 31 -9.38 12.18 15.54
C LYS A 31 -8.25 13.22 15.59
N SER A 32 -7.24 13.08 14.73
CA SER A 32 -6.02 13.89 14.75
C SER A 32 -5.92 14.85 13.56
N VAL A 33 -7.05 15.25 12.98
CA VAL A 33 -7.09 16.16 11.81
C VAL A 33 -6.34 17.45 12.06
N GLU A 34 -6.53 18.07 13.23
CA GLU A 34 -5.91 19.35 13.57
C GLU A 34 -4.39 19.26 13.73
N GLU A 35 -3.90 18.10 14.19
CA GLU A 35 -2.47 17.90 14.50
C GLU A 35 -1.68 17.33 13.33
N CYS A 36 -2.31 16.44 12.52
CA CYS A 36 -1.61 15.63 11.54
C CYS A 36 -1.88 16.00 10.08
N PHE A 37 -2.95 16.75 9.80
CA PHE A 37 -3.27 17.13 8.43
C PHE A 37 -2.52 18.42 8.07
N ASP A 38 -2.03 18.47 6.82
CA ASP A 38 -1.52 19.71 6.24
C ASP A 38 -2.66 20.71 5.98
N GLU A 39 -2.29 21.93 5.61
CA GLU A 39 -3.24 23.02 5.43
C GLU A 39 -4.27 22.70 4.33
N GLU A 40 -3.84 22.06 3.23
CA GLU A 40 -4.72 21.69 2.12
C GLU A 40 -5.78 20.66 2.58
N ALA A 41 -5.36 19.63 3.31
CA ALA A 41 -6.27 18.60 3.83
C ALA A 41 -7.22 19.18 4.88
N ARG A 42 -6.76 20.10 5.73
CA ARG A 42 -7.62 20.80 6.70
C ARG A 42 -8.70 21.63 6.02
N GLN A 43 -8.35 22.39 4.98
CA GLN A 43 -9.31 23.17 4.21
C GLN A 43 -10.37 22.29 3.54
N LEU A 44 -9.97 21.11 3.02
CA LEU A 44 -10.92 20.13 2.48
C LEU A 44 -11.92 19.65 3.56
N VAL A 45 -11.43 19.31 4.75
CA VAL A 45 -12.30 18.88 5.86
C VAL A 45 -13.24 20.02 6.28
N GLN A 46 -12.77 21.26 6.37
CA GLN A 46 -13.59 22.42 6.70
C GLN A 46 -14.67 22.70 5.63
N SER A 47 -14.39 22.38 4.36
CA SER A 47 -15.37 22.47 3.28
C SER A 47 -16.37 21.29 3.25
N GLY A 48 -16.32 20.39 4.23
CA GLY A 48 -17.17 19.21 4.33
C GLY A 48 -16.71 18.02 3.47
N ILE A 49 -15.50 18.09 2.91
CA ILE A 49 -14.92 16.99 2.14
C ILE A 49 -13.93 16.24 3.03
N ASN A 50 -14.24 14.98 3.35
CA ASN A 50 -13.31 14.14 4.07
C ASN A 50 -12.36 13.43 3.07
N PRO A 51 -11.03 13.71 3.08
CA PRO A 51 -10.11 13.14 2.11
C PRO A 51 -9.87 11.62 2.29
N ILE A 52 -10.20 11.09 3.46
CA ILE A 52 -10.04 9.65 3.79
C ILE A 52 -11.36 8.90 3.90
N GLN A 53 -12.50 9.56 3.66
CA GLN A 53 -13.81 8.95 3.65
C GLN A 53 -14.66 9.54 2.51
N PHE A 54 -15.16 8.68 1.64
CA PHE A 54 -15.95 9.08 0.48
C PHE A 54 -17.09 8.08 0.23
N PRO A 55 -18.17 8.50 -0.46
CA PRO A 55 -19.24 7.59 -0.84
C PRO A 55 -18.71 6.41 -1.65
N GLY A 56 -19.03 5.16 -1.26
CA GLY A 56 -18.53 3.95 -1.91
C GLY A 56 -17.27 3.34 -1.28
N LEU A 57 -16.66 4.03 -0.30
CA LEU A 57 -15.66 3.39 0.55
C LEU A 57 -16.39 2.47 1.53
N LYS A 58 -16.01 1.20 1.51
CA LYS A 58 -16.50 0.15 2.39
C LYS A 58 -15.37 -0.42 3.22
N VAL A 59 -15.66 -0.80 4.42
CA VAL A 59 -14.71 -1.37 5.35
C VAL A 59 -15.15 -2.78 5.70
N ALA A 60 -14.25 -3.76 5.58
CA ALA A 60 -14.47 -5.12 6.03
C ALA A 60 -13.75 -5.35 7.35
N VAL A 61 -14.49 -5.52 8.42
CA VAL A 61 -13.96 -5.76 9.77
C VAL A 61 -13.87 -7.26 10.04
N SER A 62 -14.95 -8.00 9.75
CA SER A 62 -15.01 -9.45 9.99
C SER A 62 -14.40 -10.28 8.86
N SER A 63 -14.08 -11.53 9.17
CA SER A 63 -13.60 -12.50 8.17
C SER A 63 -14.68 -12.86 7.15
N GLU A 64 -15.93 -12.84 7.56
CA GLU A 64 -17.07 -13.11 6.69
C GLU A 64 -17.26 -12.01 5.67
N GLU A 65 -17.19 -10.75 6.09
CA GLU A 65 -17.22 -9.59 5.18
C GLU A 65 -16.07 -9.64 4.18
N SER A 66 -14.86 -9.96 4.63
CA SER A 66 -13.70 -10.14 3.76
C SER A 66 -13.91 -11.21 2.69
N LYS A 67 -14.50 -12.36 3.06
CA LYS A 67 -14.83 -13.42 2.11
C LYS A 67 -15.86 -12.95 1.08
N MET A 68 -16.89 -12.22 1.51
CA MET A 68 -17.96 -11.73 0.64
C MET A 68 -17.44 -10.77 -0.45
N ILE A 69 -16.35 -10.05 -0.21
CA ILE A 69 -15.72 -9.20 -1.24
C ILE A 69 -15.32 -10.03 -2.48
N ASN A 70 -14.81 -11.25 -2.29
CA ASN A 70 -14.38 -12.10 -3.40
C ASN A 70 -15.56 -12.66 -4.23
N PHE A 71 -16.75 -12.75 -3.66
CA PHE A 71 -17.98 -13.17 -4.38
C PHE A 71 -18.67 -12.02 -5.13
N ASN A 72 -18.36 -10.78 -4.79
CA ASN A 72 -18.90 -9.63 -5.50
C ASN A 72 -18.26 -9.56 -6.89
N GLN A 73 -19.05 -9.63 -7.96
CA GLN A 73 -18.56 -9.62 -9.35
C GLN A 73 -18.44 -8.21 -9.95
N LYS A 74 -18.88 -7.18 -9.23
CA LYS A 74 -18.75 -5.79 -9.71
C LYS A 74 -17.30 -5.34 -9.70
N SER A 75 -16.98 -4.40 -10.59
CA SER A 75 -15.68 -3.72 -10.58
C SER A 75 -15.45 -3.05 -9.23
N LYS A 76 -14.29 -3.30 -8.63
CA LYS A 76 -13.94 -2.81 -7.29
C LYS A 76 -12.44 -2.69 -7.12
N VAL A 77 -12.05 -1.89 -6.14
CA VAL A 77 -10.69 -1.83 -5.61
C VAL A 77 -10.68 -2.47 -4.22
N ILE A 78 -9.69 -3.30 -3.94
CA ILE A 78 -9.48 -3.91 -2.62
C ILE A 78 -8.14 -3.44 -2.09
N ILE A 79 -8.15 -2.75 -0.96
CA ILE A 79 -6.95 -2.30 -0.24
C ILE A 79 -6.77 -3.24 0.95
N SER A 80 -5.72 -4.05 0.94
CA SER A 80 -5.51 -5.08 1.96
C SER A 80 -4.02 -5.20 2.32
N ALA A 81 -3.74 -5.59 3.54
CA ALA A 81 -2.41 -5.88 4.07
C ALA A 81 -2.13 -7.41 4.05
N SER A 82 -0.87 -7.86 4.04
CA SER A 82 0.38 -7.11 4.14
C SER A 82 0.91 -6.70 2.77
N GLY A 83 1.71 -5.63 2.70
CA GLY A 83 2.23 -5.08 1.44
C GLY A 83 3.15 -6.02 0.65
N MET A 84 3.81 -6.97 1.30
CA MET A 84 4.70 -7.96 0.67
C MET A 84 4.00 -9.29 0.36
N CYS A 85 2.69 -9.38 0.62
CA CYS A 85 1.84 -10.56 0.38
C CYS A 85 2.19 -11.83 1.17
N GLU A 86 3.01 -11.72 2.23
CA GLU A 86 3.45 -12.86 3.05
C GLU A 86 2.41 -13.26 4.11
N ALA A 87 1.59 -12.33 4.55
CA ALA A 87 0.58 -12.53 5.59
C ALA A 87 -0.70 -11.75 5.30
N GLY A 88 -1.70 -11.94 6.15
CA GLY A 88 -2.93 -11.13 6.13
C GLY A 88 -3.94 -11.54 5.05
N ARG A 89 -4.99 -10.73 4.97
CA ARG A 89 -6.15 -10.99 4.10
C ARG A 89 -5.82 -10.89 2.61
N ILE A 90 -4.79 -10.12 2.24
CA ILE A 90 -4.33 -10.00 0.86
C ILE A 90 -4.08 -11.37 0.21
N ARG A 91 -3.57 -12.34 0.96
CA ARG A 91 -3.30 -13.70 0.43
C ARG A 91 -4.57 -14.42 -0.03
N HIS A 92 -5.68 -14.20 0.65
CA HIS A 92 -6.98 -14.74 0.23
C HIS A 92 -7.48 -14.04 -1.03
N HIS A 93 -7.34 -12.73 -1.12
CA HIS A 93 -7.69 -11.98 -2.34
C HIS A 93 -6.82 -12.41 -3.52
N LEU A 94 -5.52 -12.60 -3.32
CA LEU A 94 -4.61 -13.10 -4.35
C LEU A 94 -5.03 -14.49 -4.84
N LYS A 95 -5.37 -15.42 -3.93
CA LYS A 95 -5.86 -16.75 -4.30
C LYS A 95 -7.07 -16.69 -5.23
N HIS A 96 -7.99 -15.76 -5.00
CA HIS A 96 -9.22 -15.62 -5.77
C HIS A 96 -9.09 -14.79 -7.05
N ASN A 97 -8.02 -13.98 -7.20
CA ASN A 97 -7.92 -13.01 -8.28
C ASN A 97 -6.66 -13.14 -9.16
N LEU A 98 -5.59 -13.83 -8.74
CA LEU A 98 -4.36 -13.96 -9.55
C LEU A 98 -4.57 -14.70 -10.87
N TRP A 99 -5.47 -15.66 -10.93
CA TRP A 99 -5.77 -16.44 -12.13
C TRP A 99 -6.69 -15.71 -13.13
N ARG A 100 -7.25 -14.57 -12.76
CA ARG A 100 -8.19 -13.80 -13.55
C ARG A 100 -7.46 -12.81 -14.43
N THR A 101 -7.77 -12.80 -15.72
CA THR A 101 -7.17 -11.87 -16.70
C THR A 101 -7.71 -10.45 -16.62
N ASP A 102 -8.87 -10.27 -15.98
CA ASP A 102 -9.54 -8.98 -15.76
C ASP A 102 -9.17 -8.33 -14.42
N SER A 103 -8.25 -8.93 -13.69
CA SER A 103 -7.77 -8.40 -12.41
C SER A 103 -6.39 -7.75 -12.56
N THR A 104 -6.15 -6.72 -11.75
CA THR A 104 -4.84 -6.06 -11.62
C THR A 104 -4.39 -6.09 -10.17
N ILE A 105 -3.16 -6.53 -9.94
CA ILE A 105 -2.49 -6.43 -8.64
C ILE A 105 -1.56 -5.23 -8.69
N LEU A 106 -1.84 -4.25 -7.84
CA LEU A 106 -1.09 -2.99 -7.78
C LEU A 106 -0.21 -2.96 -6.53
N PHE A 107 1.10 -2.93 -6.73
CA PHE A 107 2.07 -2.71 -5.66
C PHE A 107 2.39 -1.23 -5.54
N VAL A 108 2.32 -0.69 -4.33
CA VAL A 108 2.57 0.72 -4.02
C VAL A 108 3.82 0.93 -3.15
N GLY A 109 4.53 -0.14 -2.83
CA GLY A 109 5.71 -0.11 -1.98
C GLY A 109 6.77 -1.12 -2.43
N TYR A 110 7.97 -0.94 -1.88
CA TYR A 110 9.09 -1.82 -2.12
C TYR A 110 8.79 -3.28 -1.75
N GLN A 111 9.29 -4.21 -2.57
CA GLN A 111 9.14 -5.65 -2.36
C GLN A 111 10.51 -6.28 -2.09
N VAL A 112 10.65 -6.89 -0.93
CA VAL A 112 11.92 -7.53 -0.51
C VAL A 112 12.13 -8.83 -1.29
N PRO A 113 13.35 -9.10 -1.80
CA PRO A 113 13.70 -10.39 -2.40
C PRO A 113 13.31 -11.58 -1.50
N GLY A 114 12.76 -12.62 -2.12
CA GLY A 114 12.27 -13.80 -1.40
C GLY A 114 10.82 -13.74 -0.96
N THR A 115 10.14 -12.59 -1.08
CA THR A 115 8.71 -12.46 -0.78
C THR A 115 7.83 -12.82 -1.97
N LEU A 116 6.58 -13.12 -1.71
CA LEU A 116 5.58 -13.37 -2.76
C LEU A 116 5.38 -12.13 -3.63
N GLY A 117 5.31 -10.94 -3.03
CA GLY A 117 5.18 -9.69 -3.77
C GLY A 117 6.34 -9.44 -4.74
N TYR A 118 7.58 -9.71 -4.30
CA TYR A 118 8.75 -9.67 -5.16
C TYR A 118 8.66 -10.65 -6.33
N SER A 119 8.27 -11.89 -6.06
CA SER A 119 8.11 -12.91 -7.09
C SER A 119 7.06 -12.53 -8.14
N LEU A 120 5.94 -11.94 -7.71
CA LEU A 120 4.89 -11.44 -8.60
C LEU A 120 5.41 -10.31 -9.49
N LEU A 121 6.12 -9.32 -8.93
CA LEU A 121 6.71 -8.22 -9.70
C LEU A 121 7.74 -8.69 -10.71
N ASN A 122 8.45 -9.79 -10.42
CA ASN A 122 9.42 -10.40 -11.34
C ASN A 122 8.81 -11.39 -12.33
N GLY A 123 7.49 -11.40 -12.46
CA GLY A 123 6.80 -12.11 -13.55
C GLY A 123 6.68 -13.61 -13.36
N VAL A 124 6.68 -14.11 -12.12
CA VAL A 124 6.40 -15.51 -11.84
C VAL A 124 5.05 -15.93 -12.46
N LYS A 125 5.01 -17.11 -13.06
CA LYS A 125 3.80 -17.59 -13.76
C LYS A 125 2.87 -18.41 -12.88
N LYS A 126 3.38 -18.95 -11.79
CA LYS A 126 2.64 -19.76 -10.83
C LYS A 126 3.15 -19.50 -9.42
N VAL A 127 2.26 -19.46 -8.47
CA VAL A 127 2.57 -19.28 -7.04
C VAL A 127 1.79 -20.31 -6.22
N LYS A 128 2.32 -20.65 -5.03
CA LYS A 128 1.64 -21.56 -4.11
C LYS A 128 0.99 -20.75 -2.99
N LEU A 129 -0.33 -20.81 -2.88
CA LEU A 129 -1.12 -20.15 -1.84
C LEU A 129 -1.99 -21.18 -1.12
N PHE A 130 -1.87 -21.26 0.19
CA PHE A 130 -2.64 -22.20 1.04
C PHE A 130 -2.56 -23.66 0.55
N GLY A 131 -1.39 -24.06 0.05
CA GLY A 131 -1.16 -25.43 -0.46
C GLY A 131 -1.56 -25.66 -1.92
N GLU A 132 -2.27 -24.73 -2.55
CA GLU A 132 -2.72 -24.82 -3.94
C GLU A 132 -1.82 -24.02 -4.88
N GLU A 133 -1.56 -24.56 -6.08
CA GLU A 133 -0.85 -23.85 -7.15
C GLU A 133 -1.84 -22.96 -7.91
N ILE A 134 -1.52 -21.68 -8.00
CA ILE A 134 -2.33 -20.66 -8.65
C ILE A 134 -1.55 -20.07 -9.83
N GLU A 135 -2.14 -20.07 -11.02
CA GLU A 135 -1.58 -19.39 -12.18
C GLU A 135 -1.69 -17.87 -12.02
N VAL A 136 -0.65 -17.16 -12.45
CA VAL A 136 -0.63 -15.69 -12.46
C VAL A 136 -0.99 -15.21 -13.86
N ARG A 137 -2.24 -14.82 -14.04
CA ARG A 137 -2.81 -14.26 -15.28
C ARG A 137 -3.22 -12.81 -15.11
N ALA A 138 -3.39 -12.36 -13.88
CA ALA A 138 -3.68 -10.97 -13.55
C ALA A 138 -2.54 -10.04 -14.01
N SER A 139 -2.88 -8.81 -14.34
CA SER A 139 -1.88 -7.77 -14.60
C SER A 139 -1.17 -7.41 -13.30
N ILE A 140 0.17 -7.41 -13.31
CA ILE A 140 0.98 -7.01 -12.16
C ILE A 140 1.59 -5.64 -12.47
N VAL A 141 1.28 -4.65 -11.61
CA VAL A 141 1.69 -3.26 -11.81
C VAL A 141 2.41 -2.77 -10.56
N ASN A 142 3.51 -2.06 -10.75
CA ASN A 142 4.19 -1.32 -9.69
C ASN A 142 3.96 0.17 -9.88
N LEU A 143 3.49 0.85 -8.85
CA LEU A 143 3.31 2.30 -8.82
C LEU A 143 4.37 2.91 -7.90
N PRO A 144 5.48 3.42 -8.46
CA PRO A 144 6.53 4.06 -7.66
C PRO A 144 6.08 5.42 -7.15
N GLY A 145 6.72 5.90 -6.08
CA GLY A 145 6.54 7.27 -5.60
C GLY A 145 5.48 7.47 -4.51
N ILE A 146 4.83 6.40 -4.02
CA ILE A 146 3.89 6.49 -2.87
C ILE A 146 4.58 6.08 -1.56
N SER A 147 5.90 5.93 -1.54
CA SER A 147 6.63 5.58 -0.33
C SER A 147 6.67 6.75 0.66
N GLY A 148 6.37 6.47 1.93
CA GLY A 148 6.58 7.42 3.02
C GLY A 148 8.02 7.46 3.56
N HIS A 149 8.92 6.63 3.01
CA HIS A 149 10.33 6.64 3.38
C HIS A 149 11.07 7.81 2.73
N ALA A 150 12.01 8.40 3.48
CA ALA A 150 12.89 9.42 2.95
C ALA A 150 13.79 8.83 1.84
N ASP A 151 13.98 9.58 0.77
CA ASP A 151 14.94 9.24 -0.27
C ASP A 151 16.39 9.56 0.17
N ARG A 152 17.35 9.23 -0.69
CA ARG A 152 18.79 9.46 -0.43
C ARG A 152 19.07 10.93 -0.10
N ASP A 153 18.45 11.85 -0.83
CA ASP A 153 18.77 13.27 -0.69
C ASP A 153 18.22 13.82 0.63
N HIS A 154 17.04 13.41 1.03
CA HIS A 154 16.47 13.73 2.34
C HIS A 154 17.27 13.11 3.49
N LEU A 155 17.72 11.87 3.38
CA LEU A 155 18.57 11.22 4.40
C LEU A 155 19.93 11.92 4.51
N THR A 156 20.53 12.30 3.38
CA THR A 156 21.81 13.02 3.36
C THR A 156 21.65 14.41 3.97
N ALA A 157 20.60 15.13 3.62
CA ALA A 157 20.29 16.43 4.21
C ALA A 157 20.04 16.33 5.73
N TRP A 158 19.36 15.28 6.18
CA TRP A 158 19.14 15.05 7.60
C TRP A 158 20.46 14.86 8.35
N ILE A 159 21.39 14.03 7.85
CA ILE A 159 22.71 13.84 8.44
C ILE A 159 23.54 15.13 8.41
N ALA A 160 23.47 15.90 7.33
CA ALA A 160 24.19 17.16 7.19
C ALA A 160 23.76 18.24 8.20
N ASN A 161 22.57 18.14 8.76
CA ASN A 161 22.08 19.07 9.80
C ASN A 161 22.66 18.83 11.20
N PHE A 162 23.46 17.78 11.42
CA PHE A 162 24.10 17.59 12.71
C PHE A 162 25.18 18.68 12.93
N LYS A 163 25.04 19.44 14.00
CA LYS A 163 26.02 20.51 14.37
C LYS A 163 27.42 19.99 14.63
N LYS A 164 27.55 18.73 15.05
CA LYS A 164 28.81 18.03 15.24
C LYS A 164 28.72 16.67 14.57
N PRO A 165 29.75 16.24 13.81
CA PRO A 165 29.74 14.93 13.17
C PRO A 165 29.53 13.82 14.20
N PRO A 166 28.62 12.87 13.96
CA PRO A 166 28.46 11.70 14.82
C PRO A 166 29.73 10.85 14.78
N LYS A 167 30.09 10.24 15.89
CA LYS A 167 31.26 9.35 15.95
C LYS A 167 31.10 8.09 15.11
N LYS A 168 29.87 7.62 14.95
CA LYS A 168 29.50 6.45 14.14
C LYS A 168 28.11 6.65 13.59
N VAL A 169 27.89 6.17 12.37
CA VAL A 169 26.57 6.10 11.72
C VAL A 169 26.31 4.64 11.36
N PHE A 170 25.15 4.14 11.73
CA PHE A 170 24.69 2.80 11.39
C PHE A 170 23.58 2.93 10.36
N ILE A 171 23.73 2.27 9.23
CA ILE A 171 22.70 2.19 8.20
C ILE A 171 21.94 0.87 8.42
N VAL A 172 20.63 0.96 8.58
CA VAL A 172 19.74 -0.18 8.80
C VAL A 172 18.59 -0.15 7.78
N HIS A 173 17.97 -1.29 7.51
CA HIS A 173 16.88 -1.44 6.56
C HIS A 173 17.24 -1.13 5.10
N GLY A 174 18.43 -1.54 4.65
CA GLY A 174 18.82 -1.44 3.26
C GLY A 174 19.36 -2.77 2.74
N GLU A 175 19.27 -2.99 1.44
CA GLU A 175 19.96 -4.08 0.78
C GLU A 175 21.46 -3.77 0.73
N GLU A 176 22.30 -4.78 0.95
CA GLU A 176 23.77 -4.63 0.98
C GLU A 176 24.30 -3.96 -0.29
N THR A 177 23.81 -4.36 -1.44
CA THR A 177 24.16 -3.76 -2.73
C THR A 177 23.78 -2.29 -2.83
N CYS A 178 22.67 -1.89 -2.27
CA CYS A 178 22.19 -0.51 -2.27
C CYS A 178 22.99 0.36 -1.29
N LEU A 179 23.36 -0.20 -0.13
CA LEU A 179 24.12 0.48 0.90
C LEU A 179 25.57 0.77 0.47
N LEU A 180 26.20 -0.13 -0.27
CA LEU A 180 27.58 0.03 -0.76
C LEU A 180 27.70 1.14 -1.81
N TYR A 181 26.66 1.39 -2.61
CA TYR A 181 26.67 2.47 -3.60
C TYR A 181 26.39 3.87 -3.03
N THR A 182 25.93 3.96 -1.79
CA THR A 182 25.58 5.23 -1.14
C THR A 182 26.57 5.69 -0.09
N SER A 183 27.58 4.87 0.22
CA SER A 183 28.68 5.27 1.10
C SER A 183 29.79 5.94 0.27
N PRO A 184 30.09 7.24 0.48
CA PRO A 184 31.32 7.80 -0.05
C PRO A 184 32.50 7.10 0.63
N SER A 185 33.41 6.58 -0.17
CA SER A 185 34.69 6.02 0.23
C SER A 185 35.57 7.08 0.90
#